data_3f26c680db13a3900305846df8906d93
#
_entry.id   3f26c680db13a3900305846df8906d93
#
_cell.length_a   1.000
_cell.length_b   1.000
_cell.length_c   1.000
_cell.angle_alpha   90.00
_cell.angle_beta   90.00
_cell.angle_gamma   90.00
#
_symmetry.space_group_name_H-M   'P 1'
#
loop_
_entity.id
_entity.type
_entity.pdbx_description
1 polymer ?
#
loop_
_entity_poly.entity_id
_entity_poly.type
_entity_poly.pdbx_seq_one_letter_code
_entity_poly.pdbx_strand_id
1 'polypeptide(L)'
;LPDIANHFNTTPGITNWVNTAYMLTFSIGTAVYGKLSDYINIKKLLIIGISLSCLGSLIAFIGHNHFFILIFGRLVQGVGSAAFPSLIMVVVARNITRKKQGKAFGFIGSIVALGEGLGPSIGGIIAHYIHWSYLLILPMITIVTIPFLIKVMVPGKSTKNTLDIVGIVLMSISIICFMLFTTNYNWTFLILFTIFFVIFIKH
;
A
#
# COMPACT_ATOMS: atom_id res chain seq x y z
N LEU A 1 -9.13 9.59 13.49
CA LEU A 1 -10.19 8.57 13.68
C LEU A 1 -11.38 9.08 14.52
N PRO A 2 -11.19 9.82 15.64
CA PRO A 2 -12.33 10.35 16.40
C PRO A 2 -13.30 11.16 15.55
N ASP A 3 -12.79 12.05 14.70
CA ASP A 3 -13.62 12.91 13.83
C ASP A 3 -14.46 12.09 12.84
N ILE A 4 -13.92 10.99 12.32
CA ILE A 4 -14.64 10.07 11.45
C ILE A 4 -15.73 9.33 12.22
N ALA A 5 -15.44 8.88 13.46
CA ALA A 5 -16.42 8.21 14.32
C ALA A 5 -17.61 9.13 14.61
N ASN A 6 -17.33 10.39 14.93
CA ASN A 6 -18.35 11.42 15.17
C ASN A 6 -19.16 11.73 13.91
N HIS A 7 -18.49 11.84 12.75
CA HIS A 7 -19.16 12.14 11.48
C HIS A 7 -20.16 11.07 11.05
N PHE A 8 -19.82 9.78 11.26
CA PHE A 8 -20.69 8.66 10.90
C PHE A 8 -21.55 8.14 12.06
N ASN A 9 -21.49 8.73 13.25
CA ASN A 9 -22.16 8.24 14.47
C ASN A 9 -21.90 6.74 14.71
N THR A 10 -20.65 6.30 14.53
CA THR A 10 -20.24 4.89 14.64
C THR A 10 -19.25 4.67 15.78
N THR A 11 -19.08 3.39 16.15
CA THR A 11 -18.10 3.02 17.16
C THR A 11 -16.67 3.15 16.63
N PRO A 12 -15.66 3.42 17.49
CA PRO A 12 -14.26 3.45 17.10
C PRO A 12 -13.78 2.17 16.40
N GLY A 13 -14.36 1.01 16.76
CA GLY A 13 -14.06 -0.29 16.11
C GLY A 13 -14.48 -0.31 14.64
N ILE A 14 -15.66 0.19 14.31
CA ILE A 14 -16.14 0.28 12.92
C ILE A 14 -15.30 1.29 12.15
N THR A 15 -15.01 2.44 12.74
CA THR A 15 -14.20 3.50 12.09
C THR A 15 -12.79 3.03 11.78
N ASN A 16 -12.23 2.12 12.60
CA ASN A 16 -10.90 1.58 12.36
C ASN A 16 -10.79 0.79 11.04
N TRP A 17 -11.91 0.28 10.50
CA TRP A 17 -11.93 -0.36 9.18
C TRP A 17 -11.43 0.55 8.06
N VAL A 18 -11.53 1.86 8.20
CA VAL A 18 -10.96 2.83 7.23
C VAL A 18 -9.44 2.67 7.11
N ASN A 19 -8.75 2.42 8.22
CA ASN A 19 -7.30 2.14 8.21
C ASN A 19 -7.01 0.67 7.87
N THR A 20 -7.77 -0.27 8.44
CA THR A 20 -7.58 -1.70 8.21
C THR A 20 -7.72 -2.05 6.73
N ALA A 21 -8.72 -1.50 6.04
CA ALA A 21 -8.91 -1.69 4.60
C ALA A 21 -7.70 -1.25 3.78
N TYR A 22 -7.16 -0.07 4.08
CA TYR A 22 -5.94 0.43 3.44
C TYR A 22 -4.73 -0.46 3.74
N MET A 23 -4.48 -0.78 5.01
CA MET A 23 -3.32 -1.59 5.43
C MET A 23 -3.36 -3.00 4.86
N LEU A 24 -4.54 -3.62 4.76
CA LEU A 24 -4.73 -4.94 4.19
C LEU A 24 -4.32 -4.96 2.72
N THR A 25 -4.87 -4.06 1.92
CA THR A 25 -4.55 -4.00 0.49
C THR A 25 -3.13 -3.51 0.22
N PHE A 26 -2.59 -2.63 1.07
CA PHE A 26 -1.20 -2.20 1.01
C PHE A 26 -0.24 -3.37 1.26
N SER A 27 -0.49 -4.21 2.27
CA SER A 27 0.35 -5.37 2.59
C SER A 27 0.34 -6.41 1.47
N ILE A 28 -0.85 -6.74 0.94
CA ILE A 28 -0.98 -7.64 -0.21
C ILE A 28 -0.28 -7.05 -1.44
N GLY A 29 -0.54 -5.78 -1.71
CA GLY A 29 0.01 -5.07 -2.85
C GLY A 29 1.53 -5.03 -2.85
N THR A 30 2.20 -4.85 -1.70
CA THR A 30 3.67 -4.84 -1.61
C THR A 30 4.27 -6.17 -2.08
N ALA A 31 3.68 -7.28 -1.69
CA ALA A 31 4.09 -8.60 -2.10
C ALA A 31 3.84 -8.84 -3.60
N VAL A 32 2.65 -8.47 -4.07
CA VAL A 32 2.24 -8.62 -5.47
C VAL A 32 3.12 -7.77 -6.40
N TYR A 33 3.36 -6.49 -6.08
CA TYR A 33 4.24 -5.64 -6.89
C TYR A 33 5.68 -6.13 -6.91
N GLY A 34 6.19 -6.67 -5.80
CA GLY A 34 7.50 -7.31 -5.75
C GLY A 34 7.61 -8.40 -6.82
N LYS A 35 6.64 -9.32 -6.84
CA LYS A 35 6.60 -10.43 -7.80
C LYS A 35 6.33 -9.94 -9.24
N LEU A 36 5.39 -9.01 -9.44
CA LEU A 36 5.08 -8.44 -10.75
C LEU A 36 6.27 -7.72 -11.39
N SER A 37 7.19 -7.19 -10.58
CA SER A 37 8.40 -6.54 -11.08
C SER A 37 9.34 -7.45 -11.86
N ASP A 38 9.20 -8.78 -11.72
CA ASP A 38 9.96 -9.76 -12.49
C ASP A 38 9.44 -9.89 -13.93
N TYR A 39 8.17 -9.56 -14.14
CA TYR A 39 7.46 -9.78 -15.42
C TYR A 39 7.13 -8.48 -16.14
N ILE A 40 6.85 -7.43 -15.41
CA ILE A 40 6.40 -6.15 -15.93
C ILE A 40 7.46 -5.09 -15.62
N ASN A 41 7.64 -4.17 -16.54
CA ASN A 41 8.56 -3.05 -16.37
C ASN A 41 8.21 -2.23 -15.13
N ILE A 42 9.19 -2.02 -14.24
CA ILE A 42 9.04 -1.29 -12.97
C ILE A 42 8.47 0.11 -13.19
N LYS A 43 8.89 0.81 -14.26
CA LYS A 43 8.34 2.13 -14.61
C LYS A 43 6.83 2.08 -14.84
N LYS A 44 6.33 1.08 -15.60
CA LYS A 44 4.89 0.90 -15.82
C LYS A 44 4.16 0.60 -14.52
N LEU A 45 4.72 -0.29 -13.70
CA LEU A 45 4.14 -0.63 -12.39
C LEU A 45 4.06 0.56 -11.45
N LEU A 46 5.08 1.42 -11.41
CA LEU A 46 5.05 2.65 -10.61
C LEU A 46 3.97 3.62 -11.10
N ILE A 47 3.86 3.83 -12.41
CA ILE A 47 2.82 4.71 -12.96
C ILE A 47 1.43 4.17 -12.64
N ILE A 48 1.20 2.86 -12.81
CA ILE A 48 -0.07 2.22 -12.46
C ILE A 48 -0.35 2.39 -10.95
N GLY A 49 0.65 2.13 -10.09
CA GLY A 49 0.51 2.28 -8.66
C GLY A 49 0.14 3.70 -8.22
N ILE A 50 0.85 4.71 -8.76
CA ILE A 50 0.55 6.12 -8.48
C ILE A 50 -0.88 6.47 -8.96
N SER A 51 -1.24 6.07 -10.18
CA SER A 51 -2.56 6.34 -10.72
C SER A 51 -3.67 5.71 -9.87
N LEU A 52 -3.49 4.45 -9.45
CA LEU A 52 -4.44 3.76 -8.55
C LEU A 52 -4.51 4.44 -7.18
N SER A 53 -3.38 4.85 -6.60
CA SER A 53 -3.36 5.57 -5.33
C SER A 53 -4.12 6.89 -5.42
N CYS A 54 -3.92 7.65 -6.49
CA CYS A 54 -4.62 8.91 -6.74
C CYS A 54 -6.13 8.69 -6.97
N LEU A 55 -6.51 7.68 -7.75
CA LEU A 55 -7.91 7.31 -7.97
C LEU A 55 -8.59 6.90 -6.65
N GLY A 56 -7.94 6.05 -5.85
CA GLY A 56 -8.45 5.67 -4.54
C GLY A 56 -8.61 6.85 -3.60
N SER A 57 -7.64 7.77 -3.58
CA SER A 57 -7.71 9.02 -2.82
C SER A 57 -8.90 9.89 -3.25
N LEU A 58 -9.11 10.02 -4.55
CA LEU A 58 -10.22 10.80 -5.10
C LEU A 58 -11.57 10.17 -4.75
N ILE A 59 -11.71 8.85 -4.91
CA ILE A 59 -12.92 8.11 -4.54
C ILE A 59 -13.22 8.29 -3.05
N ALA A 60 -12.22 8.13 -2.18
CA ALA A 60 -12.37 8.29 -0.75
C ALA A 60 -12.75 9.73 -0.37
N PHE A 61 -12.17 10.73 -1.04
CA PHE A 61 -12.47 12.14 -0.80
C PHE A 61 -13.87 12.51 -1.25
N ILE A 62 -14.29 12.14 -2.46
CA ILE A 62 -15.64 12.41 -2.97
C ILE A 62 -16.68 11.65 -2.15
N GLY A 63 -16.37 10.41 -1.79
CA GLY A 63 -17.26 9.53 -1.03
C GLY A 63 -17.17 9.68 0.49
N HIS A 64 -16.54 10.74 1.03
CA HIS A 64 -16.30 10.87 2.47
C HIS A 64 -17.58 10.92 3.33
N ASN A 65 -18.73 11.20 2.74
CA ASN A 65 -20.04 11.16 3.41
C ASN A 65 -20.70 9.77 3.42
N HIS A 66 -20.15 8.80 2.66
CA HIS A 66 -20.66 7.44 2.58
C HIS A 66 -19.58 6.44 3.02
N PHE A 67 -19.80 5.81 4.17
CA PHE A 67 -18.80 4.94 4.81
C PHE A 67 -18.27 3.83 3.88
N PHE A 68 -19.15 3.16 3.12
CA PHE A 68 -18.75 2.11 2.20
C PHE A 68 -17.91 2.63 1.02
N ILE A 69 -18.23 3.81 0.49
CA ILE A 69 -17.47 4.43 -0.61
C ILE A 69 -16.09 4.86 -0.09
N LEU A 70 -16.03 5.39 1.13
CA LEU A 70 -14.79 5.73 1.80
C LEU A 70 -13.89 4.48 1.96
N ILE A 71 -14.42 3.37 2.47
CA ILE A 71 -13.66 2.10 2.59
C ILE A 71 -13.21 1.61 1.22
N PHE A 72 -14.07 1.62 0.21
CA PHE A 72 -13.70 1.20 -1.15
C PHE A 72 -12.56 2.06 -1.70
N GLY A 73 -12.62 3.37 -1.55
CA GLY A 73 -11.53 4.27 -1.92
C GLY A 73 -10.22 3.94 -1.21
N ARG A 74 -10.28 3.59 0.09
CA ARG A 74 -9.11 3.17 0.89
C ARG A 74 -8.52 1.84 0.42
N LEU A 75 -9.36 0.88 0.01
CA LEU A 75 -8.89 -0.37 -0.59
C LEU A 75 -8.11 -0.10 -1.88
N VAL A 76 -8.66 0.69 -2.79
CA VAL A 76 -8.01 1.05 -4.06
C VAL A 76 -6.72 1.84 -3.82
N GLN A 77 -6.75 2.80 -2.88
CA GLN A 77 -5.59 3.59 -2.48
C GLN A 77 -4.46 2.72 -1.93
N GLY A 78 -4.79 1.74 -1.07
CA GLY A 78 -3.81 0.81 -0.49
C GLY A 78 -3.10 -0.02 -1.55
N VAL A 79 -3.85 -0.57 -2.52
CA VAL A 79 -3.27 -1.28 -3.68
C VAL A 79 -2.27 -0.39 -4.41
N GLY A 80 -2.65 0.84 -4.72
CA GLY A 80 -1.78 1.75 -5.47
C GLY A 80 -0.53 2.17 -4.70
N SER A 81 -0.69 2.53 -3.42
CA SER A 81 0.40 3.01 -2.56
C SER A 81 1.47 1.96 -2.29
N ALA A 82 1.11 0.67 -2.32
CA ALA A 82 2.01 -0.46 -2.14
C ALA A 82 3.13 -0.55 -3.20
N ALA A 83 2.91 0.04 -4.38
CA ALA A 83 3.89 0.05 -5.46
C ALA A 83 5.20 0.76 -5.06
N PHE A 84 5.11 1.83 -4.28
CA PHE A 84 6.28 2.63 -3.91
C PHE A 84 7.32 1.84 -3.12
N PRO A 85 7.04 1.37 -1.90
CA PRO A 85 8.05 0.71 -1.09
C PRO A 85 8.55 -0.57 -1.76
N SER A 86 7.66 -1.35 -2.36
CA SER A 86 8.02 -2.60 -3.02
C SER A 86 8.98 -2.38 -4.19
N LEU A 87 8.60 -1.52 -5.13
CA LEU A 87 9.38 -1.33 -6.37
C LEU A 87 10.66 -0.54 -6.14
N ILE A 88 10.71 0.39 -5.19
CA ILE A 88 11.93 1.09 -4.82
C ILE A 88 12.97 0.12 -4.26
N MET A 89 12.55 -0.81 -3.38
CA MET A 89 13.44 -1.86 -2.86
C MET A 89 14.01 -2.74 -3.98
N VAL A 90 13.18 -3.11 -4.96
CA VAL A 90 13.60 -3.88 -6.14
C VAL A 90 14.59 -3.08 -7.00
N VAL A 91 14.35 -1.78 -7.22
CA VAL A 91 15.27 -0.91 -7.98
C VAL A 91 16.64 -0.85 -7.30
N VAL A 92 16.68 -0.68 -5.99
CA VAL A 92 17.93 -0.67 -5.22
C VAL A 92 18.65 -2.02 -5.33
N ALA A 93 17.91 -3.12 -5.14
CA ALA A 93 18.48 -4.46 -5.17
C ALA A 93 19.07 -4.82 -6.56
N ARG A 94 18.44 -4.35 -7.64
CA ARG A 94 18.88 -4.67 -9.02
C ARG A 94 19.96 -3.73 -9.57
N ASN A 95 19.94 -2.46 -9.17
CA ASN A 95 20.79 -1.45 -9.83
C ASN A 95 21.94 -0.95 -8.94
N ILE A 96 21.93 -1.23 -7.64
CA ILE A 96 22.98 -0.77 -6.72
C ILE A 96 23.86 -1.94 -6.30
N THR A 97 25.18 -1.74 -6.35
CA THR A 97 26.17 -2.75 -5.92
C THR A 97 25.96 -3.10 -4.44
N ARG A 98 26.14 -4.39 -4.07
CA ARG A 98 25.91 -4.90 -2.70
C ARG A 98 26.57 -4.06 -1.61
N LYS A 99 27.80 -3.56 -1.86
CA LYS A 99 28.51 -2.70 -0.91
C LYS A 99 27.80 -1.36 -0.60
N LYS A 100 26.99 -0.84 -1.54
CA LYS A 100 26.29 0.44 -1.42
C LYS A 100 24.79 0.28 -1.08
N GLN A 101 24.24 -0.94 -1.17
CA GLN A 101 22.82 -1.19 -0.90
C GLN A 101 22.43 -0.80 0.53
N GLY A 102 23.26 -1.11 1.53
CA GLY A 102 23.00 -0.73 2.91
C GLY A 102 22.81 0.78 3.10
N LYS A 103 23.66 1.58 2.45
CA LYS A 103 23.53 3.06 2.48
C LYS A 103 22.24 3.53 1.78
N ALA A 104 21.88 2.92 0.64
CA ALA A 104 20.66 3.26 -0.08
C ALA A 104 19.41 2.91 0.71
N PHE A 105 19.35 1.70 1.30
CA PHE A 105 18.23 1.29 2.16
C PHE A 105 18.12 2.15 3.42
N GLY A 106 19.26 2.49 4.06
CA GLY A 106 19.29 3.39 5.20
C GLY A 106 18.74 4.77 4.87
N PHE A 107 19.09 5.33 3.71
CA PHE A 107 18.55 6.61 3.24
C PHE A 107 17.04 6.56 3.00
N ILE A 108 16.55 5.50 2.33
CA ILE A 108 15.12 5.30 2.11
C ILE A 108 14.39 5.14 3.46
N GLY A 109 14.92 4.30 4.36
CA GLY A 109 14.36 4.10 5.68
C GLY A 109 14.28 5.38 6.51
N SER A 110 15.30 6.24 6.42
CA SER A 110 15.29 7.55 7.09
C SER A 110 14.19 8.47 6.58
N ILE A 111 13.94 8.50 5.25
CA ILE A 111 12.85 9.30 4.67
C ILE A 111 11.48 8.75 5.13
N VAL A 112 11.31 7.42 5.14
CA VAL A 112 10.08 6.79 5.62
C VAL A 112 9.84 7.12 7.10
N ALA A 113 10.86 6.96 7.94
CA ALA A 113 10.77 7.27 9.37
C ALA A 113 10.43 8.75 9.64
N LEU A 114 11.00 9.69 8.85
CA LEU A 114 10.62 11.10 8.92
C LEU A 114 9.16 11.31 8.54
N GLY A 115 8.68 10.64 7.48
CA GLY A 115 7.27 10.71 7.08
C GLY A 115 6.33 10.16 8.14
N GLU A 116 6.66 9.03 8.76
CA GLU A 116 5.88 8.43 9.85
C GLU A 116 5.89 9.29 11.11
N GLY A 117 7.02 9.91 11.44
CA GLY A 117 7.14 10.80 12.60
C GLY A 117 6.40 12.13 12.43
N LEU A 118 6.48 12.73 11.24
CA LEU A 118 5.83 14.02 10.95
C LEU A 118 4.35 13.86 10.57
N GLY A 119 3.97 12.69 10.03
CA GLY A 119 2.61 12.41 9.55
C GLY A 119 1.51 12.72 10.55
N PRO A 120 1.55 12.20 11.79
CA PRO A 120 0.54 12.48 12.80
C PRO A 120 0.42 13.96 13.15
N SER A 121 1.55 14.69 13.23
CA SER A 121 1.56 16.12 13.54
C SER A 121 0.92 16.96 12.41
N ILE A 122 1.34 16.71 11.18
CA ILE A 122 0.77 17.39 10.00
C ILE A 122 -0.70 17.01 9.83
N GLY A 123 -1.02 15.70 9.99
CA GLY A 123 -2.37 15.19 9.91
C GLY A 123 -3.30 15.79 10.96
N GLY A 124 -2.82 15.95 12.20
CA GLY A 124 -3.55 16.58 13.28
C GLY A 124 -3.85 18.06 13.01
N ILE A 125 -2.87 18.81 12.50
CA ILE A 125 -3.05 20.23 12.12
C ILE A 125 -4.13 20.35 11.02
N ILE A 126 -4.05 19.56 9.96
CA ILE A 126 -5.02 19.60 8.85
C ILE A 126 -6.42 19.22 9.34
N ALA A 127 -6.53 18.15 10.14
CA ALA A 127 -7.82 17.70 10.66
C ALA A 127 -8.46 18.75 11.57
N HIS A 128 -7.67 19.47 12.39
CA HIS A 128 -8.15 20.47 13.34
C HIS A 128 -8.53 21.80 12.68
N TYR A 129 -7.68 22.32 11.78
CA TYR A 129 -7.86 23.68 11.22
C TYR A 129 -8.66 23.71 9.92
N ILE A 130 -8.72 22.59 9.17
CA ILE A 130 -9.40 22.54 7.87
C ILE A 130 -10.57 21.56 7.95
N HIS A 131 -10.32 20.29 7.67
CA HIS A 131 -11.28 19.19 7.79
C HIS A 131 -10.52 17.86 7.56
N TRP A 132 -10.92 16.80 8.30
CA TRP A 132 -10.26 15.50 8.21
C TRP A 132 -10.28 14.89 6.80
N SER A 133 -11.30 15.19 5.98
CA SER A 133 -11.40 14.63 4.62
C SER A 133 -10.26 15.06 3.69
N TYR A 134 -9.63 16.22 3.93
CA TYR A 134 -8.48 16.65 3.14
C TYR A 134 -7.24 15.75 3.31
N LEU A 135 -7.17 14.99 4.40
CA LEU A 135 -6.13 13.99 4.58
C LEU A 135 -6.21 12.88 3.54
N LEU A 136 -7.41 12.60 3.02
CA LEU A 136 -7.62 11.58 1.98
C LEU A 136 -7.04 12.00 0.63
N ILE A 137 -6.98 13.30 0.34
CA ILE A 137 -6.50 13.83 -0.94
C ILE A 137 -4.98 14.08 -0.95
N LEU A 138 -4.34 14.18 0.21
CA LEU A 138 -2.90 14.41 0.34
C LEU A 138 -2.04 13.48 -0.54
N PRO A 139 -2.32 12.17 -0.63
CA PRO A 139 -1.54 11.27 -1.48
C PRO A 139 -1.59 11.61 -2.97
N MET A 140 -2.55 12.41 -3.42
CA MET A 140 -2.60 12.87 -4.82
C MET A 140 -1.40 13.75 -5.21
N ILE A 141 -0.70 14.34 -4.25
CA ILE A 141 0.53 15.09 -4.50
C ILE A 141 1.57 14.20 -5.21
N THR A 142 1.53 12.88 -4.97
CA THR A 142 2.44 11.94 -5.62
C THR A 142 2.28 11.89 -7.14
N ILE A 143 1.17 12.36 -7.71
CA ILE A 143 0.96 12.44 -9.17
C ILE A 143 2.04 13.31 -9.85
N VAL A 144 2.56 14.32 -9.14
CA VAL A 144 3.62 15.20 -9.61
C VAL A 144 4.92 14.44 -9.90
N THR A 145 5.10 13.27 -9.30
CA THR A 145 6.29 12.43 -9.54
C THR A 145 6.23 11.68 -10.87
N ILE A 146 5.04 11.51 -11.47
CA ILE A 146 4.87 10.74 -12.73
C ILE A 146 5.72 11.31 -13.88
N PRO A 147 5.66 12.61 -14.23
CA PRO A 147 6.48 13.15 -15.33
C PRO A 147 7.98 13.01 -15.06
N PHE A 148 8.41 13.11 -13.80
CA PHE A 148 9.80 12.89 -13.41
C PHE A 148 10.21 11.41 -13.61
N LEU A 149 9.37 10.46 -13.18
CA LEU A 149 9.60 9.04 -13.40
C LEU A 149 9.67 8.67 -14.88
N ILE A 150 8.80 9.27 -15.70
CA ILE A 150 8.79 9.05 -17.15
C ILE A 150 10.13 9.51 -17.77
N LYS A 151 10.68 10.62 -17.31
CA LYS A 151 11.89 11.22 -17.86
C LYS A 151 13.16 10.51 -17.39
N VAL A 152 13.21 10.10 -16.11
CA VAL A 152 14.44 9.57 -15.48
C VAL A 152 14.57 8.06 -15.63
N MET A 153 13.47 7.32 -15.56
CA MET A 153 13.53 5.86 -15.62
C MET A 153 13.56 5.34 -17.05
N VAL A 154 14.69 4.71 -17.41
CA VAL A 154 14.81 3.97 -18.67
C VAL A 154 13.95 2.70 -18.59
N PRO A 155 13.23 2.32 -19.68
CA PRO A 155 12.49 1.07 -19.72
C PRO A 155 13.42 -0.13 -19.53
N GLY A 156 13.35 -0.80 -18.39
CA GLY A 156 14.07 -2.03 -18.14
C GLY A 156 13.49 -3.17 -18.99
N LYS A 157 14.33 -4.16 -19.34
CA LYS A 157 13.87 -5.38 -20.02
C LYS A 157 12.96 -6.17 -19.08
N SER A 158 11.74 -6.46 -19.52
CA SER A 158 10.86 -7.46 -18.90
C SER A 158 11.42 -8.86 -19.23
N THR A 159 11.60 -9.70 -18.24
CA THR A 159 11.90 -11.10 -18.46
C THR A 159 10.61 -11.80 -18.88
N LYS A 160 10.67 -12.54 -20.01
CA LYS A 160 9.52 -13.31 -20.52
C LYS A 160 9.33 -14.62 -19.73
N ASN A 161 9.06 -14.54 -18.46
CA ASN A 161 8.66 -15.71 -17.67
C ASN A 161 7.14 -15.75 -17.51
N THR A 162 6.56 -16.92 -17.37
CA THR A 162 5.14 -17.10 -17.09
C THR A 162 4.82 -16.58 -15.68
N LEU A 163 3.79 -15.78 -15.56
CA LEU A 163 3.32 -15.27 -14.26
C LEU A 163 2.88 -16.45 -13.37
N ASP A 164 3.50 -16.53 -12.21
CA ASP A 164 3.09 -17.45 -11.14
C ASP A 164 1.86 -16.91 -10.41
N ILE A 165 0.70 -17.05 -11.05
CA ILE A 165 -0.58 -16.57 -10.51
C ILE A 165 -0.94 -17.32 -9.23
N VAL A 166 -0.64 -18.63 -9.18
CA VAL A 166 -0.96 -19.49 -8.03
C VAL A 166 -0.20 -19.02 -6.79
N GLY A 167 1.11 -18.79 -6.91
CA GLY A 167 1.92 -18.26 -5.80
C GLY A 167 1.44 -16.88 -5.32
N ILE A 168 1.06 -15.98 -6.24
CA ILE A 168 0.50 -14.66 -5.88
C ILE A 168 -0.80 -14.81 -5.10
N VAL A 169 -1.72 -15.68 -5.54
CA VAL A 169 -3.01 -15.90 -4.88
C VAL A 169 -2.82 -16.52 -3.50
N LEU A 170 -2.00 -17.56 -3.38
CA LEU A 170 -1.71 -18.22 -2.10
C LEU A 170 -1.11 -17.25 -1.08
N MET A 171 -0.15 -16.44 -1.50
CA MET A 171 0.46 -15.42 -0.65
C MET A 171 -0.54 -14.36 -0.22
N SER A 172 -1.40 -13.89 -1.14
CA SER A 172 -2.44 -12.91 -0.83
C SER A 172 -3.44 -13.44 0.19
N ILE A 173 -3.92 -14.68 0.02
CA ILE A 173 -4.84 -15.32 0.96
C ILE A 173 -4.19 -15.48 2.33
N SER A 174 -2.90 -15.88 2.39
CA SER A 174 -2.17 -15.99 3.65
C SER A 174 -2.12 -14.65 4.39
N ILE A 175 -1.80 -13.56 3.70
CA ILE A 175 -1.75 -12.22 4.30
C ILE A 175 -3.12 -11.80 4.82
N ILE A 176 -4.21 -12.06 4.05
CA ILE A 176 -5.58 -11.77 4.46
C ILE A 176 -5.93 -12.53 5.74
N CYS A 177 -5.66 -13.83 5.78
CA CYS A 177 -5.93 -14.66 6.96
C CYS A 177 -5.17 -14.17 8.19
N PHE A 178 -3.89 -13.80 8.03
CA PHE A 178 -3.10 -13.25 9.12
C PHE A 178 -3.65 -11.92 9.65
N MET A 179 -4.02 -11.00 8.75
CA MET A 179 -4.63 -9.73 9.16
C MET A 179 -5.99 -9.91 9.83
N LEU A 180 -6.82 -10.84 9.34
CA LEU A 180 -8.10 -11.15 9.98
C LEU A 180 -7.90 -11.77 11.37
N PHE A 181 -6.87 -12.59 11.55
CA PHE A 181 -6.50 -13.08 12.87
C PHE A 181 -6.14 -11.93 13.82
N THR A 182 -5.25 -11.02 13.42
CA THR A 182 -4.84 -9.91 14.28
C THR A 182 -5.97 -8.93 14.60
N THR A 183 -6.97 -8.82 13.72
CA THR A 183 -8.13 -7.93 13.91
C THR A 183 -9.20 -8.55 14.79
N ASN A 184 -9.49 -9.84 14.62
CA ASN A 184 -10.62 -10.52 15.29
C ASN A 184 -10.18 -11.47 16.41
N TYR A 185 -8.88 -11.73 16.59
CA TYR A 185 -8.30 -12.69 17.54
C TYR A 185 -8.91 -14.11 17.45
N ASN A 186 -9.39 -14.50 16.25
CA ASN A 186 -9.99 -15.83 16.04
C ASN A 186 -8.94 -16.81 15.50
N TRP A 187 -8.66 -17.85 16.28
CA TRP A 187 -7.65 -18.87 15.99
C TRP A 187 -7.86 -19.62 14.68
N THR A 188 -9.09 -19.67 14.16
CA THR A 188 -9.38 -20.30 12.85
C THR A 188 -8.60 -19.60 11.71
N PHE A 189 -8.48 -18.27 11.77
CA PHE A 189 -7.72 -17.53 10.77
C PHE A 189 -6.21 -17.78 10.87
N LEU A 190 -5.68 -18.05 12.07
CA LEU A 190 -4.28 -18.43 12.23
C LEU A 190 -3.97 -19.80 11.64
N ILE A 191 -4.88 -20.75 11.81
CA ILE A 191 -4.76 -22.08 11.21
C ILE A 191 -4.81 -21.97 9.68
N LEU A 192 -5.75 -21.22 9.13
CA LEU A 192 -5.84 -20.99 7.68
C LEU A 192 -4.57 -20.29 7.15
N PHE A 193 -4.07 -19.27 7.85
CA PHE A 193 -2.80 -18.64 7.51
C PHE A 193 -1.66 -19.65 7.41
N THR A 194 -1.47 -20.48 8.44
CA THR A 194 -0.39 -21.49 8.45
C THR A 194 -0.53 -22.49 7.31
N ILE A 195 -1.75 -22.95 7.01
CA ILE A 195 -2.00 -23.89 5.91
C ILE A 195 -1.62 -23.24 4.56
N PHE A 196 -2.16 -22.07 4.23
CA PHE A 196 -1.88 -21.40 2.96
C PHE A 196 -0.42 -20.97 2.83
N PHE A 197 0.21 -20.55 3.92
CA PHE A 197 1.62 -20.18 3.94
C PHE A 197 2.54 -21.39 3.69
N VAL A 198 2.25 -22.55 4.30
CA VAL A 198 2.98 -23.80 4.05
C VAL A 198 2.80 -24.27 2.61
N ILE A 199 1.58 -24.18 2.06
CA ILE A 199 1.32 -24.52 0.65
C ILE A 199 2.11 -23.59 -0.27
N PHE A 200 2.13 -22.28 0.03
CA PHE A 200 2.92 -21.30 -0.72
C PHE A 200 4.42 -21.59 -0.72
N ILE A 201 4.99 -22.01 0.44
CA ILE A 201 6.42 -22.36 0.52
C ILE A 201 6.76 -23.63 -0.27
N LYS A 202 5.81 -24.57 -0.36
CA LYS A 202 6.00 -25.83 -1.10
C LYS A 202 5.75 -25.70 -2.61
N HIS A 203 5.07 -24.64 -3.02
CA HIS A 203 4.80 -24.31 -4.43
C HIS A 203 6.02 -23.71 -5.10
#